data_9f76c3bed0ccf7234552cb0216618e01
#
_entry.id   9f76c3bed0ccf7234552cb0216618e01
#
_cell.length_a   1.000
_cell.length_b   1.000
_cell.length_c   1.000
_cell.angle_alpha   90.00
_cell.angle_beta   90.00
_cell.angle_gamma   90.00
#
_symmetry.space_group_name_H-M   'P 1'
#
loop_
_entity.id
_entity.type
_entity.pdbx_description
1 polymer ?
#
loop_
_entity_poly.entity_id
_entity_poly.type
_entity_poly.pdbx_seq_one_letter_code
_entity_poly.pdbx_strand_id
1 'polypeptide(L)'
;MILLQATTTTLNLIELQSRVAKFDIKNFKILSISVDPENDTQEVLRNYISSMDIDSSNWHFLTGAVDEIYDLVQSGFKLSVGKDSSSPGGVYHSSNITIVDSKGYIRTGLDKKKNVKYVYDGTLFSDVKLLVGEIQRLSNTNFKDNYEIYKK
;
A
#
# COMPACT_ATOMS: atom_id res chain seq x y z
N MET A 1 -8.51 1.38 -19.40
CA MET A 1 -8.69 2.69 -18.72
C MET A 1 -9.12 2.43 -17.27
N ILE A 2 -8.16 2.02 -16.44
CA ILE A 2 -8.35 1.70 -15.00
C ILE A 2 -8.12 2.97 -14.15
N LEU A 3 -8.30 4.12 -14.72
CA LEU A 3 -7.76 5.38 -14.22
C LEU A 3 -8.43 5.95 -12.96
N LEU A 4 -9.67 5.63 -12.63
CA LEU A 4 -10.34 6.34 -11.54
C LEU A 4 -9.97 5.84 -10.14
N GLN A 5 -9.94 4.54 -9.90
CA GLN A 5 -9.57 4.01 -8.58
C GLN A 5 -8.06 4.09 -8.31
N ALA A 6 -7.24 3.73 -9.29
CA ALA A 6 -5.79 3.87 -9.19
C ALA A 6 -5.39 5.33 -8.98
N THR A 7 -5.99 6.28 -9.71
CA THR A 7 -5.73 7.72 -9.57
C THR A 7 -6.10 8.23 -8.19
N THR A 8 -7.28 7.87 -7.64
CA THR A 8 -7.70 8.29 -6.30
C THR A 8 -6.76 7.74 -5.23
N THR A 9 -6.41 6.46 -5.31
CA THR A 9 -5.44 5.85 -4.38
C THR A 9 -4.08 6.54 -4.48
N THR A 10 -3.60 6.82 -5.69
CA THR A 10 -2.32 7.51 -5.90
C THR A 10 -2.33 8.92 -5.32
N LEU A 11 -3.36 9.70 -5.57
CA LEU A 11 -3.49 11.05 -4.99
C LEU A 11 -3.51 11.01 -3.46
N ASN A 12 -4.22 10.05 -2.88
CA ASN A 12 -4.24 9.83 -1.44
C ASN A 12 -2.88 9.40 -0.88
N LEU A 13 -2.09 8.61 -1.65
CA LEU A 13 -0.74 8.22 -1.25
C LEU A 13 0.28 9.36 -1.41
N ILE A 14 0.13 10.25 -2.39
CA ILE A 14 0.91 11.51 -2.50
C ILE A 14 0.68 12.35 -1.24
N GLU A 15 -0.57 12.49 -0.81
CA GLU A 15 -0.91 13.21 0.42
C GLU A 15 -0.35 12.49 1.67
N LEU A 16 -0.39 11.15 1.71
CA LEU A 16 0.24 10.36 2.78
C LEU A 16 1.74 10.66 2.86
N GLN A 17 2.44 10.59 1.71
CA GLN A 17 3.87 10.86 1.60
C GLN A 17 4.22 12.26 2.12
N SER A 18 3.48 13.27 1.67
CA SER A 18 3.63 14.66 2.13
C SER A 18 3.41 14.82 3.64
N ARG A 19 2.43 14.10 4.21
CA ARG A 19 2.16 14.16 5.65
C ARG A 19 3.24 13.47 6.46
N VAL A 20 3.69 12.29 6.03
CA VAL A 20 4.73 11.52 6.71
C VAL A 20 6.06 12.28 6.70
N ALA A 21 6.38 12.98 5.60
CA ALA A 21 7.58 13.80 5.50
C ALA A 21 7.69 14.89 6.59
N LYS A 22 6.56 15.37 7.12
CA LYS A 22 6.54 16.38 8.20
C LYS A 22 7.01 15.85 9.56
N PHE A 23 7.16 14.52 9.71
CA PHE A 23 7.52 13.87 10.96
C PHE A 23 8.98 13.37 11.00
N ASP A 24 9.80 13.72 10.01
CA ASP A 24 11.21 13.28 9.88
C ASP A 24 11.38 11.74 9.96
N ILE A 25 10.44 11.00 9.41
CA ILE A 25 10.46 9.54 9.38
C ILE A 25 11.33 9.07 8.20
N LYS A 26 12.58 8.67 8.49
CA LYS A 26 13.59 8.39 7.46
C LYS A 26 13.47 7.00 6.82
N ASN A 27 12.89 6.04 7.51
CA ASN A 27 12.85 4.63 7.07
C ASN A 27 11.46 4.22 6.52
N PHE A 28 10.70 5.18 6.02
CA PHE A 28 9.41 4.93 5.42
C PHE A 28 9.54 4.76 3.91
N LYS A 29 8.87 3.72 3.37
CA LYS A 29 8.77 3.48 1.94
C LYS A 29 7.33 3.15 1.57
N ILE A 30 6.91 3.58 0.38
CA ILE A 30 5.69 3.13 -0.28
C ILE A 30 6.09 2.15 -1.38
N LEU A 31 5.41 1.00 -1.44
CA LEU A 31 5.56 0.02 -2.51
C LEU A 31 4.23 -0.13 -3.22
N SER A 32 4.18 0.21 -4.50
CA SER A 32 3.06 -0.08 -5.38
C SER A 32 3.41 -1.25 -6.27
N ILE A 33 2.65 -2.33 -6.17
CA ILE A 33 2.89 -3.55 -6.93
C ILE A 33 1.82 -3.65 -8.00
N SER A 34 2.22 -3.66 -9.28
CA SER A 34 1.27 -3.88 -10.37
C SER A 34 0.77 -5.31 -10.34
N VAL A 35 -0.53 -5.47 -10.53
CA VAL A 35 -1.20 -6.77 -10.68
C VAL A 35 -1.55 -7.08 -12.14
N ASP A 36 -1.17 -6.21 -13.06
CA ASP A 36 -1.30 -6.36 -14.51
C ASP A 36 0.06 -6.15 -15.22
N PRO A 37 1.07 -6.98 -14.91
CA PRO A 37 2.43 -6.77 -15.41
C PRO A 37 2.57 -6.92 -16.91
N GLU A 38 1.60 -7.53 -17.61
CA GLU A 38 1.57 -7.63 -19.06
C GLU A 38 1.36 -6.25 -19.70
N ASN A 39 0.57 -5.38 -19.08
CA ASN A 39 0.30 -4.03 -19.54
C ASN A 39 1.14 -2.97 -18.81
N ASP A 40 1.43 -3.18 -17.53
CA ASP A 40 2.22 -2.26 -16.69
C ASP A 40 3.73 -2.52 -16.84
N THR A 41 4.23 -2.28 -18.05
CA THR A 41 5.68 -2.37 -18.30
C THR A 41 6.44 -1.28 -17.53
N GLN A 42 7.76 -1.44 -17.41
CA GLN A 42 8.61 -0.42 -16.75
C GLN A 42 8.49 0.96 -17.40
N GLU A 43 8.26 1.02 -18.72
CA GLU A 43 8.06 2.29 -19.41
C GLU A 43 6.72 2.92 -19.06
N VAL A 44 5.65 2.14 -19.04
CA VAL A 44 4.30 2.58 -18.64
C VAL A 44 4.32 3.11 -17.22
N LEU A 45 4.95 2.39 -16.28
CA LEU A 45 5.07 2.81 -14.90
C LEU A 45 5.90 4.10 -14.75
N ARG A 46 7.01 4.25 -15.49
CA ARG A 46 7.78 5.50 -15.49
C ARG A 46 6.97 6.71 -16.00
N ASN A 47 6.22 6.51 -17.08
CA ASN A 47 5.36 7.54 -17.63
C ASN A 47 4.24 7.92 -16.64
N TYR A 48 3.67 6.94 -15.94
CA TYR A 48 2.68 7.17 -14.90
C TYR A 48 3.24 7.99 -13.74
N ILE A 49 4.41 7.60 -13.21
CA ILE A 49 5.11 8.33 -12.13
C ILE A 49 5.32 9.79 -12.53
N SER A 50 5.84 10.02 -13.74
CA SER A 50 6.08 11.39 -14.26
C SER A 50 4.79 12.18 -14.44
N SER A 51 3.72 11.57 -14.95
CA SER A 51 2.44 12.23 -15.20
C SER A 51 1.71 12.65 -13.92
N MET A 52 1.95 11.92 -12.82
CA MET A 52 1.35 12.16 -11.52
C MET A 52 2.24 13.00 -10.59
N ASP A 53 3.43 13.41 -11.06
CA ASP A 53 4.43 14.17 -10.28
C ASP A 53 4.76 13.48 -8.94
N ILE A 54 4.98 12.16 -8.99
CA ILE A 54 5.25 11.35 -7.79
C ILE A 54 6.70 11.51 -7.36
N ASP A 55 6.92 11.84 -6.09
CA ASP A 55 8.26 11.80 -5.49
C ASP A 55 8.74 10.35 -5.31
N SER A 56 9.68 9.94 -6.15
CA SER A 56 10.25 8.58 -6.17
C SER A 56 11.35 8.35 -5.13
N SER A 57 11.64 9.31 -4.27
CA SER A 57 12.72 9.19 -3.28
C SER A 57 12.48 8.03 -2.28
N ASN A 58 11.23 7.78 -1.95
CA ASN A 58 10.80 6.70 -1.05
C ASN A 58 9.55 5.94 -1.53
N TRP A 59 9.15 6.12 -2.80
CA TRP A 59 8.02 5.40 -3.40
C TRP A 59 8.48 4.62 -4.63
N HIS A 60 8.33 3.29 -4.56
CA HIS A 60 8.76 2.38 -5.60
C HIS A 60 7.57 1.69 -6.25
N PHE A 61 7.59 1.61 -7.57
CA PHE A 61 6.62 0.88 -8.37
C PHE A 61 7.28 -0.41 -8.85
N LEU A 62 6.62 -1.53 -8.58
CA LEU A 62 7.13 -2.87 -8.84
C LEU A 62 6.25 -3.59 -9.85
N THR A 63 6.89 -4.30 -10.75
CA THR A 63 6.26 -5.22 -11.70
C THR A 63 7.14 -6.46 -11.82
N GLY A 64 6.62 -7.57 -12.32
CA GLY A 64 7.35 -8.83 -12.40
C GLY A 64 6.55 -9.95 -13.06
N ALA A 65 6.86 -11.20 -12.78
CA ALA A 65 6.09 -12.34 -13.27
C ALA A 65 4.70 -12.40 -12.62
N VAL A 66 3.67 -12.67 -13.42
CA VAL A 66 2.26 -12.70 -12.98
C VAL A 66 2.08 -13.65 -11.79
N ASP A 67 2.61 -14.87 -11.89
CA ASP A 67 2.43 -15.89 -10.87
C ASP A 67 3.10 -15.49 -9.54
N GLU A 68 4.29 -14.90 -9.59
CA GLU A 68 4.99 -14.41 -8.40
C GLU A 68 4.24 -13.26 -7.73
N ILE A 69 3.71 -12.33 -8.51
CA ILE A 69 2.91 -11.21 -8.01
C ILE A 69 1.63 -11.74 -7.35
N TYR A 70 0.92 -12.66 -8.02
CA TYR A 70 -0.34 -13.19 -7.49
C TYR A 70 -0.11 -13.99 -6.22
N ASP A 71 0.94 -14.81 -6.16
CA ASP A 71 1.29 -15.52 -4.93
C ASP A 71 1.65 -14.55 -3.79
N LEU A 72 2.46 -13.54 -4.06
CA LEU A 72 2.80 -12.52 -3.09
C LEU A 72 1.55 -11.80 -2.55
N VAL A 73 0.62 -11.40 -3.43
CA VAL A 73 -0.59 -10.68 -3.04
C VAL A 73 -1.54 -11.59 -2.26
N GLN A 74 -1.78 -12.82 -2.73
CA GLN A 74 -2.73 -13.74 -2.12
C GLN A 74 -2.15 -14.43 -0.88
N SER A 75 -0.97 -15.01 -0.99
CA SER A 75 -0.34 -15.79 0.09
C SER A 75 0.42 -14.90 1.07
N GLY A 76 1.10 -13.87 0.59
CA GLY A 76 1.86 -12.94 1.43
C GLY A 76 0.97 -11.93 2.14
N PHE A 77 0.21 -11.14 1.39
CA PHE A 77 -0.60 -10.03 1.95
C PHE A 77 -2.03 -10.43 2.31
N LYS A 78 -2.49 -11.62 1.93
CA LYS A 78 -3.88 -12.09 2.12
C LYS A 78 -4.90 -11.17 1.45
N LEU A 79 -4.53 -10.57 0.32
CA LEU A 79 -5.38 -9.71 -0.49
C LEU A 79 -5.91 -10.47 -1.70
N SER A 80 -7.05 -10.02 -2.23
CA SER A 80 -7.66 -10.63 -3.41
C SER A 80 -7.12 -9.99 -4.69
N VAL A 81 -6.72 -10.83 -5.62
CA VAL A 81 -6.34 -10.47 -6.99
C VAL A 81 -6.71 -11.62 -7.91
N GLY A 82 -7.06 -11.35 -9.15
CA GLY A 82 -7.37 -12.38 -10.13
C GLY A 82 -7.77 -11.81 -11.47
N LYS A 83 -7.87 -12.70 -12.48
CA LYS A 83 -8.42 -12.34 -13.79
C LYS A 83 -9.92 -12.21 -13.70
N ASP A 84 -10.44 -11.13 -14.27
CA ASP A 84 -11.90 -10.86 -14.36
C ASP A 84 -12.17 -10.06 -15.63
N SER A 85 -12.73 -10.72 -16.63
CA SER A 85 -13.05 -10.11 -17.92
C SER A 85 -14.10 -8.99 -17.84
N SER A 86 -14.84 -8.89 -16.73
CA SER A 86 -15.80 -7.82 -16.48
C SER A 86 -15.18 -6.58 -15.89
N SER A 87 -13.96 -6.70 -15.32
CA SER A 87 -13.23 -5.58 -14.77
C SER A 87 -12.47 -4.82 -15.86
N PRO A 88 -12.36 -3.49 -15.76
CA PRO A 88 -11.52 -2.70 -16.65
C PRO A 88 -10.07 -3.22 -16.62
N GLY A 89 -9.52 -3.57 -17.79
CA GLY A 89 -8.18 -4.15 -17.91
C GLY A 89 -8.12 -5.66 -17.70
N GLY A 90 -9.26 -6.34 -17.43
CA GLY A 90 -9.30 -7.80 -17.32
C GLY A 90 -8.75 -8.36 -16.01
N VAL A 91 -8.45 -7.51 -15.04
CA VAL A 91 -7.90 -7.89 -13.73
C VAL A 91 -8.74 -7.28 -12.62
N TYR A 92 -9.18 -8.12 -11.70
CA TYR A 92 -9.76 -7.68 -10.43
C TYR A 92 -8.64 -7.44 -9.41
N HIS A 93 -8.67 -6.29 -8.79
CA HIS A 93 -7.80 -5.95 -7.67
C HIS A 93 -8.52 -5.06 -6.66
N SER A 94 -8.08 -5.08 -5.43
CA SER A 94 -8.57 -4.16 -4.40
C SER A 94 -7.71 -2.89 -4.34
N SER A 95 -8.30 -1.80 -3.83
CA SER A 95 -7.58 -0.56 -3.46
C SER A 95 -6.88 -0.66 -2.10
N ASN A 96 -6.67 -1.86 -1.62
CA ASN A 96 -6.21 -2.13 -0.27
C ASN A 96 -4.72 -1.78 -0.07
N ILE A 97 -4.44 -1.19 1.08
CA ILE A 97 -3.09 -0.86 1.56
C ILE A 97 -2.86 -1.62 2.86
N THR A 98 -1.68 -2.20 3.01
CA THR A 98 -1.22 -2.82 4.25
C THR A 98 0.05 -2.15 4.74
N ILE A 99 0.27 -2.15 6.06
CA ILE A 99 1.54 -1.71 6.65
C ILE A 99 2.38 -2.95 6.96
N VAL A 100 3.64 -2.90 6.54
CA VAL A 100 4.63 -3.94 6.84
C VAL A 100 5.78 -3.30 7.62
N ASP A 101 6.21 -3.94 8.69
CA ASP A 101 7.35 -3.45 9.46
C ASP A 101 8.70 -3.90 8.87
N SER A 102 9.80 -3.42 9.47
CA SER A 102 11.17 -3.75 9.03
C SER A 102 11.53 -5.24 9.16
N LYS A 103 10.72 -6.03 9.86
CA LYS A 103 10.88 -7.48 10.01
C LYS A 103 10.01 -8.29 9.02
N GLY A 104 9.24 -7.59 8.16
CA GLY A 104 8.34 -8.23 7.19
C GLY A 104 6.96 -8.62 7.73
N TYR A 105 6.58 -8.20 8.93
CA TYR A 105 5.27 -8.52 9.49
C TYR A 105 4.21 -7.49 9.10
N ILE A 106 3.05 -7.97 8.68
CA ILE A 106 1.86 -7.12 8.50
C ILE A 106 1.43 -6.58 9.86
N ARG A 107 1.30 -5.26 9.94
CA ARG A 107 0.92 -4.56 11.17
C ARG A 107 -0.54 -4.16 11.17
N THR A 108 -1.13 -4.23 12.34
CA THR A 108 -2.51 -3.83 12.58
C THR A 108 -2.56 -2.49 13.31
N GLY A 109 -3.54 -1.68 12.96
CA GLY A 109 -3.92 -0.50 13.70
C GLY A 109 -5.32 -0.63 14.28
N LEU A 110 -5.86 0.46 14.77
CA LEU A 110 -7.24 0.55 15.27
C LEU A 110 -8.02 1.58 14.45
N ASP A 111 -9.26 1.26 14.12
CA ASP A 111 -10.18 2.23 13.58
C ASP A 111 -10.73 3.17 14.71
N LYS A 112 -11.55 4.16 14.33
CA LYS A 112 -12.16 5.09 15.29
C LYS A 112 -13.06 4.43 16.32
N LYS A 113 -13.55 3.20 16.04
CA LYS A 113 -14.39 2.39 16.94
C LYS A 113 -13.57 1.39 17.76
N LYS A 114 -12.22 1.47 17.66
CA LYS A 114 -11.26 0.56 18.30
C LYS A 114 -11.31 -0.89 17.78
N ASN A 115 -11.84 -1.12 16.58
CA ASN A 115 -11.71 -2.42 15.91
C ASN A 115 -10.32 -2.55 15.31
N VAL A 116 -9.79 -3.77 15.33
CA VAL A 116 -8.51 -4.09 14.68
C VAL A 116 -8.64 -3.94 13.16
N LYS A 117 -7.71 -3.19 12.57
CA LYS A 117 -7.65 -2.94 11.14
C LYS A 117 -6.26 -3.28 10.62
N TYR A 118 -6.18 -4.23 9.67
CA TYR A 118 -4.92 -4.63 9.02
C TYR A 118 -4.89 -4.27 7.54
N VAL A 119 -6.02 -3.83 7.00
CA VAL A 119 -6.21 -3.40 5.62
C VAL A 119 -6.87 -2.04 5.61
N TYR A 120 -6.34 -1.11 4.84
CA TYR A 120 -6.82 0.26 4.69
C TYR A 120 -7.25 0.47 3.24
N ASP A 121 -8.41 1.08 3.04
CA ASP A 121 -8.88 1.41 1.70
C ASP A 121 -8.18 2.69 1.20
N GLY A 122 -7.34 2.53 0.18
CA GLY A 122 -6.58 3.64 -0.42
C GLY A 122 -7.45 4.70 -1.08
N THR A 123 -8.70 4.40 -1.40
CA THR A 123 -9.67 5.39 -1.94
C THR A 123 -10.29 6.26 -0.85
N LEU A 124 -10.24 5.81 0.41
CA LEU A 124 -10.82 6.52 1.54
C LEU A 124 -9.78 7.39 2.26
N PHE A 125 -9.92 8.70 2.15
CA PHE A 125 -9.02 9.63 2.84
C PHE A 125 -9.02 9.47 4.38
N SER A 126 -10.12 8.98 4.95
CA SER A 126 -10.19 8.64 6.38
C SER A 126 -9.20 7.54 6.77
N ASP A 127 -9.01 6.54 5.90
CA ASP A 127 -8.09 5.42 6.11
C ASP A 127 -6.65 5.88 5.94
N VAL A 128 -6.39 6.74 4.95
CA VAL A 128 -5.07 7.36 4.76
C VAL A 128 -4.63 8.17 5.98
N LYS A 129 -5.56 8.87 6.65
CA LYS A 129 -5.26 9.55 7.92
C LYS A 129 -4.88 8.57 9.04
N LEU A 130 -5.54 7.41 9.11
CA LEU A 130 -5.18 6.36 10.06
C LEU A 130 -3.78 5.82 9.78
N LEU A 131 -3.43 5.61 8.50
CA LEU A 131 -2.09 5.18 8.08
C LEU A 131 -1.00 6.12 8.58
N VAL A 132 -1.19 7.45 8.48
CA VAL A 132 -0.20 8.43 9.00
C VAL A 132 0.06 8.19 10.49
N GLY A 133 -0.99 8.02 11.29
CA GLY A 133 -0.86 7.77 12.72
C GLY A 133 -0.16 6.45 13.04
N GLU A 134 -0.46 5.38 12.28
CA GLU A 134 0.20 4.08 12.47
C GLU A 134 1.68 4.10 12.05
N ILE A 135 2.02 4.78 10.97
CA ILE A 135 3.40 4.96 10.54
C ILE A 135 4.20 5.72 11.61
N GLN A 136 3.63 6.80 12.17
CA GLN A 136 4.27 7.53 13.27
C GLN A 136 4.47 6.63 14.50
N ARG A 137 3.46 5.85 14.86
CA ARG A 137 3.52 4.93 16.00
C ARG A 137 4.64 3.89 15.82
N LEU A 138 4.76 3.32 14.62
CA LEU A 138 5.76 2.29 14.31
C LEU A 138 7.18 2.86 14.15
N SER A 139 7.33 4.12 13.73
CA SER A 139 8.62 4.78 13.56
C SER A 139 9.24 5.26 14.88
N ASN A 140 8.43 5.47 15.91
CA ASN A 140 8.93 5.82 17.24
C ASN A 140 9.60 4.60 17.87
N THR A 141 10.93 4.58 17.88
CA THR A 141 11.83 3.48 18.31
C THR A 141 11.69 3.02 19.77
N ASN A 142 10.86 3.68 20.59
CA ASN A 142 10.51 3.26 21.95
C ASN A 142 9.32 2.28 22.00
N PHE A 143 8.87 1.78 20.85
CA PHE A 143 7.82 0.78 20.81
C PHE A 143 8.41 -0.57 21.26
N LYS A 144 8.28 -0.89 22.55
CA LYS A 144 8.45 -2.26 23.05
C LYS A 144 7.46 -3.12 22.29
N ASP A 145 7.95 -4.11 21.55
CA ASP A 145 7.12 -5.10 20.88
C ASP A 145 6.22 -5.78 21.92
N ASN A 146 4.99 -5.29 22.08
CA ASN A 146 3.97 -5.96 22.86
C ASN A 146 3.43 -7.21 22.12
N TYR A 147 4.33 -7.98 21.51
CA TYR A 147 4.02 -9.27 20.87
C TYR A 147 3.56 -10.34 21.87
N GLU A 148 3.78 -10.13 23.15
CA GLU A 148 3.39 -11.12 24.16
C GLU A 148 1.87 -11.22 24.41
N ILE A 149 1.09 -10.25 23.92
CA ILE A 149 -0.36 -10.21 24.16
C ILE A 149 -1.13 -11.23 23.30
N TYR A 150 -0.55 -11.75 22.22
CA TYR A 150 -1.22 -12.65 21.27
C TYR A 150 -0.70 -14.09 21.28
N LYS A 151 0.10 -14.48 22.26
CA LYS A 151 0.56 -15.85 22.46
C LYS A 151 -0.30 -16.66 23.46
N LYS A 152 -1.59 -16.37 23.55
CA LYS A 152 -2.52 -17.21 24.30
C LYS A 152 -3.62 -17.72 23.41
#